data_0d34792ee156842f629fe1ec1f06a76a
#
_entry.id   0d34792ee156842f629fe1ec1f06a76a
#
_cell.length_a   1.000
_cell.length_b   1.000
_cell.length_c   1.000
_cell.angle_alpha   90.00
_cell.angle_beta   90.00
_cell.angle_gamma   90.00
#
_symmetry.space_group_name_H-M   'P 1'
#
loop_
_entity.id
_entity.type
_entity.pdbx_description
1 polymer ?
#
loop_
_entity_poly.entity_id
_entity_poly.type
_entity_poly.pdbx_seq_one_letter_code
_entity_poly.pdbx_strand_id
1 'polypeptide(L)'
;MINLVTTRLNRTHPDLKLFGASDIDAVRQAHVPVDFKRNILDIVWDEAGPETLLSIGQEIRNVGYDPIWHAAIRSENPTXLFKKWQRFEVFAHSKNRLRINLISENFASFQRYVSDGKAPTTPENLLICGLIIALLEEIGCLKLRCEMQLFNGETYTIFKDGHFFVPEEPDTLITDAWSIEWQTFSPKTESVVLDADLLEIALPGSCSPTLKASIEAMVQCLMIDIARQWKVGELALSVGLSTRSLQRNLNEINLSFSSLVRLARIHEACHLLKDNDTPITAVAFCAGFSDSAHFSRDFRASMGMTPSQYRTVFSGSNRR
;
A
#
# COMPACT_ATOMS: atom_id res chain seq x y z
N MET A 1 -9.19 -3.08 4.69
CA MET A 1 -10.32 -3.64 3.92
C MET A 1 -11.66 -3.36 4.59
N ILE A 2 -11.94 -3.88 5.79
CA ILE A 2 -13.25 -3.74 6.46
C ILE A 2 -13.67 -2.27 6.57
N ASN A 3 -12.77 -1.36 6.95
CA ASN A 3 -13.08 0.07 7.01
C ASN A 3 -13.57 0.63 5.66
N LEU A 4 -12.97 0.20 4.56
CA LEU A 4 -13.41 0.63 3.22
C LEU A 4 -14.82 0.13 2.91
N VAL A 5 -15.08 -1.17 3.21
CA VAL A 5 -16.39 -1.78 3.01
C VAL A 5 -17.45 -1.02 3.82
N THR A 6 -17.17 -0.80 5.12
CA THR A 6 -18.10 -0.10 6.02
C THR A 6 -18.36 1.34 5.55
N THR A 7 -17.30 2.07 5.14
CA THR A 7 -17.43 3.44 4.65
C THR A 7 -18.29 3.48 3.40
N ARG A 8 -18.06 2.57 2.46
CA ARG A 8 -18.86 2.49 1.22
C ARG A 8 -20.34 2.24 1.53
N LEU A 9 -20.62 1.21 2.33
CA LEU A 9 -21.99 0.82 2.64
C LEU A 9 -22.74 1.91 3.43
N ASN A 10 -22.10 2.53 4.40
CA ASN A 10 -22.74 3.63 5.15
C ASN A 10 -23.18 4.78 4.23
N ARG A 11 -22.48 4.96 3.11
CA ARG A 11 -22.80 6.01 2.13
C ARG A 11 -23.86 5.58 1.12
N THR A 12 -23.79 4.34 0.64
CA THR A 12 -24.65 3.87 -0.47
C THR A 12 -25.84 3.05 0.01
N HIS A 13 -25.70 2.35 1.13
CA HIS A 13 -26.70 1.42 1.68
C HIS A 13 -26.78 1.58 3.20
N PRO A 14 -27.22 2.77 3.71
CA PRO A 14 -27.13 3.06 5.16
C PRO A 14 -27.99 2.16 6.03
N ASP A 15 -28.99 1.49 5.46
CA ASP A 15 -29.85 0.57 6.19
C ASP A 15 -29.26 -0.84 6.31
N LEU A 16 -28.19 -1.15 5.56
CA LEU A 16 -27.56 -2.47 5.58
C LEU A 16 -26.60 -2.58 6.78
N LYS A 17 -26.96 -3.42 7.73
CA LYS A 17 -26.15 -3.66 8.93
C LYS A 17 -25.28 -4.90 8.74
N LEU A 18 -24.00 -4.69 8.45
CA LEU A 18 -23.02 -5.78 8.29
C LEU A 18 -22.66 -6.50 9.58
N PHE A 19 -22.82 -5.83 10.72
CA PHE A 19 -22.28 -6.31 12.00
C PHE A 19 -23.29 -6.24 13.12
N GLY A 20 -23.41 -7.31 13.87
CA GLY A 20 -24.02 -7.27 15.19
C GLY A 20 -23.05 -6.64 16.21
N ALA A 21 -23.54 -6.33 17.40
CA ALA A 21 -22.73 -5.72 18.46
C ALA A 21 -21.51 -6.57 18.84
N SER A 22 -21.62 -7.90 18.74
CA SER A 22 -20.52 -8.85 19.02
C SER A 22 -19.44 -8.88 17.94
N ASP A 23 -19.75 -8.46 16.73
CA ASP A 23 -18.81 -8.56 15.59
C ASP A 23 -17.85 -7.38 15.54
N ILE A 24 -18.20 -6.25 16.15
CA ILE A 24 -17.38 -5.03 16.17
C ILE A 24 -16.04 -5.30 16.87
N ASP A 25 -16.05 -6.08 17.93
CA ASP A 25 -14.82 -6.43 18.66
C ASP A 25 -13.94 -7.39 17.84
N ALA A 26 -14.54 -8.30 17.07
CA ALA A 26 -13.81 -9.20 16.17
C ALA A 26 -13.12 -8.43 15.03
N VAL A 27 -13.77 -7.39 14.53
CA VAL A 27 -13.24 -6.53 13.45
C VAL A 27 -12.03 -5.73 13.90
N ARG A 28 -11.98 -5.35 15.18
CA ARG A 28 -10.86 -4.59 15.77
C ARG A 28 -9.62 -5.44 16.04
N GLN A 29 -9.75 -6.75 16.00
CA GLN A 29 -8.60 -7.64 16.21
C GLN A 29 -7.64 -7.60 15.02
N ALA A 30 -6.35 -7.72 15.31
CA ALA A 30 -5.28 -7.67 14.31
C ALA A 30 -5.35 -8.80 13.26
N HIS A 31 -6.12 -9.85 13.54
CA HIS A 31 -6.23 -11.01 12.66
C HIS A 31 -7.69 -11.46 12.50
N VAL A 32 -8.33 -10.93 11.48
CA VAL A 32 -9.73 -11.29 11.16
C VAL A 32 -9.71 -12.59 10.34
N PRO A 33 -10.45 -13.64 10.76
CA PRO A 33 -10.48 -14.90 10.02
C PRO A 33 -10.93 -14.73 8.56
N VAL A 34 -10.38 -15.56 7.67
CA VAL A 34 -10.68 -15.53 6.22
C VAL A 34 -12.16 -15.74 5.96
N ASP A 35 -12.77 -16.73 6.63
CA ASP A 35 -14.18 -17.03 6.45
C ASP A 35 -15.09 -15.87 6.87
N PHE A 36 -14.72 -15.15 7.94
CA PHE A 36 -15.46 -13.95 8.34
C PHE A 36 -15.40 -12.85 7.26
N LYS A 37 -14.21 -12.64 6.67
CA LYS A 37 -14.06 -11.67 5.57
C LYS A 37 -14.89 -12.08 4.35
N ARG A 38 -14.91 -13.37 4.02
CA ARG A 38 -15.71 -13.90 2.90
C ARG A 38 -17.20 -13.68 3.14
N ASN A 39 -17.67 -14.00 4.32
CA ASN A 39 -19.09 -13.80 4.69
C ASN A 39 -19.52 -12.34 4.50
N ILE A 40 -18.66 -11.37 4.90
CA ILE A 40 -18.94 -9.94 4.68
C ILE A 40 -19.08 -9.65 3.20
N LEU A 41 -18.16 -10.14 2.37
CA LEU A 41 -18.19 -9.87 0.93
C LEU A 41 -19.38 -10.55 0.24
N ASP A 42 -19.77 -11.74 0.71
CA ASP A 42 -20.95 -12.44 0.23
C ASP A 42 -22.24 -11.63 0.56
N ILE A 43 -22.34 -11.09 1.79
CA ILE A 43 -23.45 -10.20 2.16
C ILE A 43 -23.48 -8.96 1.25
N VAL A 44 -22.32 -8.35 0.98
CA VAL A 44 -22.25 -7.19 0.08
C VAL A 44 -22.70 -7.57 -1.33
N TRP A 45 -22.29 -8.74 -1.81
CA TRP A 45 -22.71 -9.25 -3.12
C TRP A 45 -24.22 -9.40 -3.21
N ASP A 46 -24.81 -10.06 -2.21
CA ASP A 46 -26.25 -10.39 -2.20
C ASP A 46 -27.13 -9.17 -1.98
N GLU A 47 -26.74 -8.26 -1.09
CA GLU A 47 -27.59 -7.14 -0.63
C GLU A 47 -27.30 -5.82 -1.36
N ALA A 48 -26.06 -5.60 -1.80
CA ALA A 48 -25.64 -4.32 -2.40
C ALA A 48 -25.11 -4.47 -3.84
N GLY A 49 -24.94 -5.68 -4.30
CA GLY A 49 -24.57 -6.01 -5.67
C GLY A 49 -23.08 -5.93 -5.99
N PRO A 50 -22.69 -6.54 -7.12
CA PRO A 50 -21.28 -6.62 -7.55
C PRO A 50 -20.65 -5.24 -7.85
N GLU A 51 -21.40 -4.27 -8.33
CA GLU A 51 -20.91 -2.91 -8.58
C GLU A 51 -20.40 -2.26 -7.28
N THR A 52 -21.09 -2.52 -6.17
CA THR A 52 -20.67 -2.02 -4.84
C THR A 52 -19.30 -2.58 -4.48
N LEU A 53 -19.06 -3.89 -4.69
CA LEU A 53 -17.77 -4.53 -4.43
C LEU A 53 -16.64 -3.87 -5.22
N LEU A 54 -16.87 -3.65 -6.53
CA LEU A 54 -15.91 -2.97 -7.41
C LEU A 54 -15.61 -1.54 -6.92
N SER A 55 -16.61 -0.83 -6.43
CA SER A 55 -16.48 0.58 -6.06
C SER A 55 -15.94 0.82 -4.64
N ILE A 56 -15.76 -0.22 -3.82
CA ILE A 56 -15.23 -0.10 -2.45
C ILE A 56 -13.87 0.62 -2.45
N GLY A 57 -13.02 0.35 -3.45
CA GLY A 57 -11.70 0.97 -3.57
C GLY A 57 -11.77 2.51 -3.63
N GLN A 58 -12.84 3.07 -4.18
CA GLN A 58 -13.01 4.52 -4.27
C GLN A 58 -13.10 5.21 -2.90
N GLU A 59 -13.34 4.44 -1.83
CA GLU A 59 -13.38 4.97 -0.46
C GLU A 59 -11.99 5.19 0.15
N ILE A 60 -10.90 4.85 -0.54
CA ILE A 60 -9.53 5.09 -0.06
C ILE A 60 -9.34 6.57 0.33
N ARG A 61 -9.97 7.50 -0.39
CA ARG A 61 -9.94 8.93 -0.09
C ARG A 61 -10.78 9.33 1.12
N ASN A 62 -11.80 8.56 1.45
CA ASN A 62 -12.82 8.91 2.44
C ASN A 62 -12.59 8.26 3.79
N VAL A 63 -11.81 7.19 3.86
CA VAL A 63 -11.38 6.64 5.14
C VAL A 63 -10.32 7.57 5.76
N GLY A 64 -10.28 7.63 7.07
CA GLY A 64 -9.23 8.39 7.78
C GLY A 64 -7.84 7.87 7.42
N TYR A 65 -6.81 8.53 7.93
CA TYR A 65 -5.43 8.14 7.65
C TYR A 65 -5.23 6.64 7.91
N ASP A 66 -4.79 5.93 6.88
CA ASP A 66 -4.44 4.51 6.94
C ASP A 66 -3.06 4.37 6.30
N PRO A 67 -2.04 3.99 7.07
CA PRO A 67 -0.66 3.96 6.56
C PRO A 67 -0.46 2.99 5.38
N ILE A 68 -1.28 1.94 5.25
CA ILE A 68 -1.17 0.99 4.12
C ILE A 68 -1.56 1.68 2.81
N TRP A 69 -2.74 2.35 2.80
CA TRP A 69 -3.18 3.09 1.59
C TRP A 69 -2.25 4.25 1.31
N HIS A 70 -1.81 4.96 2.36
CA HIS A 70 -0.84 6.06 2.23
C HIS A 70 0.48 5.58 1.59
N ALA A 71 1.01 4.43 2.03
CA ALA A 71 2.21 3.84 1.42
C ALA A 71 1.97 3.43 -0.04
N ALA A 72 0.76 2.93 -0.36
CA ALA A 72 0.43 2.50 -1.73
C ALA A 72 0.34 3.70 -2.68
N ILE A 73 -0.39 4.77 -2.30
CA ILE A 73 -0.60 5.95 -3.17
C ILE A 73 0.67 6.78 -3.37
N ARG A 74 1.70 6.61 -2.55
CA ARG A 74 3.03 7.23 -2.72
C ARG A 74 3.89 6.51 -3.75
N SER A 75 3.31 5.68 -4.58
CA SER A 75 4.06 4.99 -5.63
C SER A 75 4.36 5.93 -6.80
N GLU A 76 5.61 6.02 -7.16
CA GLU A 76 6.12 6.90 -8.24
C GLU A 76 5.48 6.59 -9.60
N ASN A 77 5.07 5.34 -9.82
CA ASN A 77 4.49 4.89 -11.08
C ASN A 77 3.74 3.56 -10.87
N PRO A 78 2.94 3.11 -11.84
CA PRO A 78 2.19 1.85 -11.73
C PRO A 78 3.05 0.64 -11.40
N THR A 79 4.22 0.55 -11.93
CA THR A 79 5.13 -0.57 -11.61
C THR A 79 5.54 -0.59 -10.15
N UNK A 80 5.67 0.38 -9.53
CA UNK A 80 5.98 0.48 -8.23
C UNK A 80 4.91 0.16 -7.40
N LEU A 81 3.77 0.67 -7.80
CA LEU A 81 2.54 0.29 -7.07
C LEU A 81 2.33 -1.23 -7.04
N PHE A 82 2.44 -1.86 -8.17
CA PHE A 82 2.24 -3.31 -8.28
C PHE A 82 3.24 -4.12 -7.46
N LYS A 83 4.50 -3.69 -7.41
CA LYS A 83 5.53 -4.34 -6.56
C LYS A 83 5.19 -4.21 -5.07
N LYS A 84 4.69 -3.04 -4.66
CA LYS A 84 4.22 -2.84 -3.28
C LYS A 84 3.02 -3.73 -2.99
N TRP A 85 2.06 -3.82 -3.91
CA TRP A 85 0.87 -4.66 -3.74
C TRP A 85 1.27 -6.13 -3.50
N GLN A 86 2.15 -6.67 -4.34
CA GLN A 86 2.63 -8.06 -4.21
C GLN A 86 3.32 -8.28 -2.86
N ARG A 87 4.14 -7.32 -2.42
CA ARG A 87 4.79 -7.38 -1.11
C ARG A 87 3.76 -7.30 0.02
N PHE A 88 2.78 -6.42 -0.10
CA PHE A 88 1.69 -6.29 0.88
C PHE A 88 0.95 -7.62 1.08
N GLU A 89 0.64 -8.33 0.00
CA GLU A 89 -0.03 -9.64 0.09
C GLU A 89 0.78 -10.64 0.91
N VAL A 90 2.12 -10.62 0.80
CA VAL A 90 3.01 -11.47 1.61
C VAL A 90 2.94 -11.06 3.09
N PHE A 91 3.05 -9.76 3.38
CA PHE A 91 2.95 -9.23 4.75
C PHE A 91 1.60 -9.53 5.39
N ALA A 92 0.53 -9.45 4.63
CA ALA A 92 -0.83 -9.74 5.10
C ALA A 92 -1.08 -11.25 5.27
N HIS A 93 -0.07 -12.09 5.00
CA HIS A 93 -0.16 -13.56 5.01
C HIS A 93 -1.31 -14.06 4.13
N SER A 94 -1.66 -13.31 3.09
CA SER A 94 -2.69 -13.73 2.14
C SER A 94 -2.24 -14.98 1.39
N LYS A 95 -3.13 -15.95 1.27
CA LYS A 95 -2.90 -17.12 0.42
C LYS A 95 -3.33 -16.84 -1.02
N ASN A 96 -4.24 -15.90 -1.20
CA ASN A 96 -4.68 -15.41 -2.50
C ASN A 96 -3.71 -14.32 -2.97
N ARG A 97 -3.23 -14.44 -4.19
CA ARG A 97 -2.16 -13.60 -4.76
C ARG A 97 -2.60 -12.99 -6.08
N LEU A 98 -2.04 -11.83 -6.39
CA LEU A 98 -2.17 -11.17 -7.68
C LEU A 98 -0.88 -11.39 -8.50
N ARG A 99 -1.01 -12.07 -9.62
CA ARG A 99 0.06 -12.18 -10.62
C ARG A 99 -0.11 -11.07 -11.64
N ILE A 100 0.97 -10.42 -11.97
CA ILE A 100 1.02 -9.47 -13.08
C ILE A 100 1.59 -10.25 -14.28
N ASN A 101 0.75 -10.51 -15.27
CA ASN A 101 1.14 -11.30 -16.44
C ASN A 101 1.90 -10.46 -17.46
N LEU A 102 1.47 -9.21 -17.62
CA LEU A 102 2.08 -8.27 -18.56
C LEU A 102 1.99 -6.87 -17.97
N ILE A 103 3.02 -6.08 -18.17
CA ILE A 103 3.03 -4.65 -17.88
C ILE A 103 3.74 -3.91 -19.01
N SER A 104 3.17 -2.82 -19.46
CA SER A 104 3.77 -1.90 -20.41
C SER A 104 3.56 -0.46 -19.94
N GLU A 105 3.88 0.50 -20.77
CA GLU A 105 3.76 1.92 -20.43
C GLU A 105 2.34 2.33 -20.02
N ASN A 106 1.33 1.79 -20.70
CA ASN A 106 -0.08 2.20 -20.55
C ASN A 106 -1.03 1.02 -20.28
N PHE A 107 -0.51 -0.15 -19.93
CA PHE A 107 -1.33 -1.36 -19.83
C PHE A 107 -0.75 -2.33 -18.81
N ALA A 108 -1.63 -3.02 -18.09
CA ALA A 108 -1.26 -4.16 -17.25
C ALA A 108 -2.35 -5.22 -17.29
N SER A 109 -1.95 -6.48 -17.27
CA SER A 109 -2.90 -7.59 -17.12
C SER A 109 -2.58 -8.42 -15.88
N PHE A 110 -3.61 -8.92 -15.27
CA PHE A 110 -3.58 -9.51 -13.93
C PHE A 110 -4.28 -10.85 -13.90
N GLN A 111 -3.83 -11.69 -12.98
CA GLN A 111 -4.52 -12.94 -12.67
C GLN A 111 -4.46 -13.21 -11.17
N ARG A 112 -5.60 -13.54 -10.61
CA ARG A 112 -5.72 -14.01 -9.23
C ARG A 112 -5.42 -15.50 -9.17
N TYR A 113 -4.70 -15.92 -8.15
CA TYR A 113 -4.41 -17.34 -7.93
C TYR A 113 -4.25 -17.60 -6.44
N VAL A 114 -4.36 -18.84 -6.06
CA VAL A 114 -4.12 -19.28 -4.68
C VAL A 114 -2.74 -19.94 -4.59
N SER A 115 -1.96 -19.55 -3.60
CA SER A 115 -0.68 -20.23 -3.31
C SER A 115 -0.89 -21.50 -2.49
N ASP A 116 -1.95 -21.55 -1.68
CA ASP A 116 -2.30 -22.66 -0.81
C ASP A 116 -3.73 -22.47 -0.28
N GLY A 117 -4.51 -23.52 -0.30
CA GLY A 117 -5.88 -23.52 0.25
C GLY A 117 -6.96 -23.22 -0.76
N LYS A 118 -8.01 -22.53 -0.34
CA LYS A 118 -9.19 -22.24 -1.16
C LYS A 118 -8.94 -21.09 -2.13
N ALA A 119 -9.33 -21.25 -3.38
CA ALA A 119 -9.25 -20.23 -4.42
C ALA A 119 -10.01 -18.95 -4.01
N PRO A 120 -9.61 -17.78 -4.55
CA PRO A 120 -10.36 -16.55 -4.32
C PRO A 120 -11.77 -16.65 -4.88
N THR A 121 -12.74 -16.09 -4.16
CA THR A 121 -14.14 -16.06 -4.61
C THR A 121 -14.37 -14.89 -5.56
N THR A 122 -15.48 -14.92 -6.30
CA THR A 122 -15.89 -13.82 -7.17
C THR A 122 -15.95 -12.47 -6.42
N PRO A 123 -16.62 -12.37 -5.23
CA PRO A 123 -16.59 -11.12 -4.47
C PRO A 123 -15.17 -10.65 -4.09
N GLU A 124 -14.28 -11.59 -3.69
CA GLU A 124 -12.87 -11.24 -3.40
C GLU A 124 -12.16 -10.69 -4.63
N ASN A 125 -12.38 -11.28 -5.80
CA ASN A 125 -11.75 -10.88 -7.04
C ASN A 125 -12.20 -9.48 -7.47
N LEU A 126 -13.52 -9.21 -7.44
CA LEU A 126 -14.06 -7.90 -7.78
C LEU A 126 -13.55 -6.80 -6.83
N LEU A 127 -13.52 -7.08 -5.54
CA LEU A 127 -12.97 -6.14 -4.56
C LEU A 127 -11.50 -5.78 -4.90
N ILE A 128 -10.66 -6.79 -5.17
CA ILE A 128 -9.23 -6.55 -5.47
C ILE A 128 -9.09 -5.79 -6.80
N CYS A 129 -9.87 -6.14 -7.81
CA CYS A 129 -9.88 -5.43 -9.08
C CYS A 129 -10.21 -3.94 -8.86
N GLY A 130 -11.29 -3.65 -8.13
CA GLY A 130 -11.70 -2.27 -7.82
C GLY A 130 -10.66 -1.50 -6.99
N LEU A 131 -9.99 -2.17 -6.04
CA LEU A 131 -8.90 -1.57 -5.27
C LEU A 131 -7.72 -1.19 -6.18
N ILE A 132 -7.33 -2.06 -7.10
CA ILE A 132 -6.23 -1.77 -8.04
C ILE A 132 -6.59 -0.59 -8.95
N ILE A 133 -7.84 -0.54 -9.46
CA ILE A 133 -8.33 0.59 -10.27
C ILE A 133 -8.21 1.89 -9.47
N ALA A 134 -8.75 1.91 -8.24
CA ALA A 134 -8.73 3.10 -7.39
C ALA A 134 -7.31 3.56 -7.08
N LEU A 135 -6.40 2.63 -6.78
CA LEU A 135 -5.00 2.96 -6.50
C LEU A 135 -4.30 3.53 -7.74
N LEU A 136 -4.60 3.01 -8.94
CA LEU A 136 -4.05 3.55 -10.19
C LEU A 136 -4.54 4.99 -10.41
N GLU A 137 -5.82 5.28 -10.15
CA GLU A 137 -6.35 6.64 -10.23
C GLU A 137 -5.66 7.55 -9.19
N GLU A 138 -5.42 7.02 -7.98
CA GLU A 138 -4.80 7.80 -6.90
C GLU A 138 -3.36 8.20 -7.21
N ILE A 139 -2.59 7.33 -7.84
CA ILE A 139 -1.19 7.66 -8.20
C ILE A 139 -1.10 8.55 -9.46
N GLY A 140 -2.20 8.74 -10.20
CA GLY A 140 -2.25 9.65 -11.33
C GLY A 140 -2.42 9.02 -12.72
N CYS A 141 -2.89 7.77 -12.81
CA CYS A 141 -3.34 7.21 -14.08
C CYS A 141 -4.68 7.83 -14.47
N LEU A 142 -4.81 8.25 -15.70
CA LEU A 142 -6.00 8.96 -16.19
C LEU A 142 -6.67 8.18 -17.32
N LYS A 143 -8.00 8.30 -17.37
CA LYS A 143 -8.85 7.64 -18.39
C LYS A 143 -8.59 6.13 -18.42
N LEU A 144 -8.76 5.52 -17.24
CA LEU A 144 -8.62 4.06 -17.10
C LEU A 144 -9.78 3.35 -17.76
N ARG A 145 -9.46 2.19 -18.34
CA ARG A 145 -10.43 1.23 -18.81
C ARG A 145 -10.03 -0.15 -18.31
N CYS A 146 -10.96 -0.85 -17.68
CA CYS A 146 -10.72 -2.21 -17.19
C CYS A 146 -11.66 -3.20 -17.88
N GLU A 147 -11.12 -4.32 -18.29
CA GLU A 147 -11.85 -5.36 -19.00
C GLU A 147 -11.69 -6.73 -18.34
N MET A 148 -12.77 -7.49 -18.37
CA MET A 148 -12.83 -8.91 -18.00
C MET A 148 -13.45 -9.70 -19.15
N GLN A 149 -13.24 -10.99 -19.17
CA GLN A 149 -13.91 -11.85 -20.14
C GLN A 149 -15.21 -12.42 -19.57
N LEU A 150 -16.16 -12.67 -20.44
CA LEU A 150 -17.35 -13.46 -20.15
C LEU A 150 -17.10 -14.94 -20.46
N PHE A 151 -17.89 -15.85 -19.91
CA PHE A 151 -17.78 -17.28 -20.19
C PHE A 151 -17.92 -17.63 -21.67
N ASN A 152 -18.62 -16.79 -22.44
CA ASN A 152 -18.76 -16.99 -23.90
C ASN A 152 -17.52 -16.54 -24.70
N GLY A 153 -16.50 -16.03 -24.01
CA GLY A 153 -15.26 -15.55 -24.62
C GLY A 153 -15.27 -14.09 -25.08
N GLU A 154 -16.39 -13.38 -24.92
CA GLU A 154 -16.48 -11.95 -25.21
C GLU A 154 -15.80 -11.13 -24.12
N THR A 155 -15.29 -9.96 -24.50
CA THR A 155 -14.69 -9.00 -23.56
C THR A 155 -15.76 -8.02 -23.08
N TYR A 156 -15.82 -7.82 -21.77
CA TYR A 156 -16.74 -6.89 -21.14
C TYR A 156 -15.98 -5.80 -20.41
N THR A 157 -16.34 -4.54 -20.68
CA THR A 157 -15.73 -3.38 -19.99
C THR A 157 -16.42 -3.22 -18.64
N ILE A 158 -15.66 -3.46 -17.56
CA ILE A 158 -16.19 -3.32 -16.18
C ILE A 158 -15.93 -1.96 -15.56
N PHE A 159 -15.01 -1.16 -16.16
CA PHE A 159 -14.71 0.20 -15.68
C PHE A 159 -14.29 1.07 -16.85
N LYS A 160 -14.85 2.26 -16.91
CA LYS A 160 -14.46 3.27 -17.90
C LYS A 160 -14.91 4.66 -17.43
N ASP A 161 -14.04 5.66 -17.62
CA ASP A 161 -14.33 7.07 -17.36
C ASP A 161 -14.90 7.33 -15.95
N GLY A 162 -14.35 6.63 -14.94
CA GLY A 162 -14.74 6.80 -13.53
C GLY A 162 -15.95 5.99 -13.08
N HIS A 163 -16.55 5.21 -13.98
CA HIS A 163 -17.79 4.46 -13.70
C HIS A 163 -17.56 2.96 -13.83
N PHE A 164 -18.20 2.21 -12.94
CA PHE A 164 -18.23 0.75 -13.00
C PHE A 164 -19.45 0.28 -13.78
N PHE A 165 -19.32 -0.84 -14.44
CA PHE A 165 -20.37 -1.50 -15.21
C PHE A 165 -20.36 -2.99 -14.89
N VAL A 166 -21.53 -3.58 -14.77
CA VAL A 166 -21.68 -5.03 -14.55
C VAL A 166 -22.68 -5.56 -15.57
N PRO A 167 -22.46 -6.76 -16.12
CA PRO A 167 -23.44 -7.35 -17.04
C PRO A 167 -24.73 -7.72 -16.28
N GLU A 168 -25.83 -7.88 -17.01
CA GLU A 168 -27.13 -8.29 -16.44
C GLU A 168 -27.02 -9.61 -15.66
N GLU A 169 -26.14 -10.49 -16.09
CA GLU A 169 -25.84 -11.75 -15.40
C GLU A 169 -24.38 -11.71 -14.89
N PRO A 170 -24.13 -11.16 -13.68
CA PRO A 170 -22.76 -10.98 -13.17
C PRO A 170 -21.98 -12.29 -13.02
N ASP A 171 -22.66 -13.40 -12.80
CA ASP A 171 -22.04 -14.73 -12.67
C ASP A 171 -21.38 -15.21 -13.96
N THR A 172 -21.64 -14.55 -15.09
CA THR A 172 -20.99 -14.88 -16.37
C THR A 172 -19.56 -14.28 -16.51
N LEU A 173 -19.17 -13.39 -15.60
CA LEU A 173 -17.83 -12.80 -15.60
C LEU A 173 -16.75 -13.78 -15.14
N ILE A 174 -15.65 -13.85 -15.87
CA ILE A 174 -14.42 -14.51 -15.44
C ILE A 174 -13.64 -13.49 -14.60
N THR A 175 -13.78 -13.58 -13.28
CA THR A 175 -13.29 -12.53 -12.36
C THR A 175 -11.86 -12.75 -11.86
N ASP A 176 -11.25 -13.89 -12.14
CA ASP A 176 -9.89 -14.20 -11.70
C ASP A 176 -8.82 -13.61 -12.63
N ALA A 177 -9.23 -13.02 -13.76
CA ALA A 177 -8.30 -12.38 -14.71
C ALA A 177 -8.91 -11.10 -15.28
N TRP A 178 -8.08 -10.06 -15.39
CA TRP A 178 -8.53 -8.78 -15.98
C TRP A 178 -7.35 -8.01 -16.54
N SER A 179 -7.65 -7.01 -17.36
CA SER A 179 -6.66 -6.08 -17.87
C SER A 179 -7.11 -4.64 -17.60
N ILE A 180 -6.13 -3.77 -17.39
CA ILE A 180 -6.36 -2.34 -17.19
C ILE A 180 -5.45 -1.57 -18.16
N GLU A 181 -6.02 -0.65 -18.91
CA GLU A 181 -5.27 0.32 -19.70
C GLU A 181 -5.56 1.75 -19.18
N TRP A 182 -4.63 2.64 -19.38
CA TRP A 182 -4.77 4.07 -19.04
C TRP A 182 -4.18 4.89 -20.16
N GLN A 183 -4.80 6.04 -20.43
CA GLN A 183 -4.36 6.87 -21.56
C GLN A 183 -3.06 7.61 -21.24
N THR A 184 -2.95 8.18 -20.03
CA THR A 184 -1.78 8.93 -19.60
C THR A 184 -1.50 8.68 -18.12
N PHE A 185 -0.25 8.89 -17.74
CA PHE A 185 0.17 8.88 -16.35
C PHE A 185 0.76 10.24 -15.99
N SER A 186 0.21 10.88 -14.96
CA SER A 186 0.69 12.15 -14.42
C SER A 186 0.83 11.99 -12.92
N PRO A 187 2.04 11.75 -12.40
CA PRO A 187 2.21 11.46 -10.97
C PRO A 187 1.71 12.61 -10.11
N LYS A 188 0.94 12.27 -9.09
CA LYS A 188 0.50 13.23 -8.08
C LYS A 188 1.63 13.40 -7.07
N THR A 189 2.36 14.50 -7.18
CA THR A 189 3.51 14.78 -6.30
C THR A 189 3.02 15.35 -4.98
N GLU A 190 3.23 14.62 -3.90
CA GLU A 190 3.06 15.15 -2.55
C GLU A 190 4.39 15.71 -2.07
N SER A 191 4.39 16.93 -1.56
CA SER A 191 5.57 17.49 -0.89
C SER A 191 5.69 16.83 0.49
N VAL A 192 6.84 16.22 0.74
CA VAL A 192 7.15 15.67 2.06
C VAL A 192 7.93 16.75 2.82
N VAL A 193 7.38 17.14 3.96
CA VAL A 193 8.12 18.02 4.90
C VAL A 193 9.16 17.12 5.59
N LEU A 194 10.43 17.45 5.38
CA LEU A 194 11.52 16.72 6.01
C LEU A 194 11.45 16.89 7.53
N ASP A 195 11.52 15.78 8.22
CA ASP A 195 11.62 15.77 9.67
C ASP A 195 13.06 16.20 10.06
N ALA A 196 13.15 17.29 10.80
CA ALA A 196 14.43 17.83 11.25
C ALA A 196 15.22 16.82 12.10
N ASP A 197 14.49 16.02 12.90
CA ASP A 197 15.12 14.99 13.76
C ASP A 197 15.86 13.94 12.93
N LEU A 198 15.27 13.51 11.80
CA LEU A 198 15.91 12.53 10.91
C LEU A 198 17.20 13.10 10.30
N LEU A 199 17.17 14.37 9.88
CA LEU A 199 18.36 15.03 9.32
C LEU A 199 19.45 15.22 10.38
N GLU A 200 19.06 15.57 11.61
CA GLU A 200 20.00 15.74 12.72
C GLU A 200 20.72 14.44 13.07
N ILE A 201 20.02 13.31 12.98
CA ILE A 201 20.62 11.98 13.20
C ILE A 201 21.56 11.61 12.03
N ALA A 202 21.19 11.96 10.80
CA ALA A 202 21.95 11.57 9.60
C ALA A 202 23.19 12.44 9.39
N LEU A 203 23.19 13.70 9.84
CA LEU A 203 24.23 14.68 9.54
C LEU A 203 25.13 14.98 10.75
N PRO A 204 26.45 14.86 10.62
CA PRO A 204 27.33 15.37 11.65
C PRO A 204 27.25 16.90 11.72
N GLY A 205 27.48 17.47 12.91
CA GLY A 205 27.35 18.91 13.18
C GLY A 205 28.24 19.80 12.34
N SER A 206 29.27 19.27 11.68
CA SER A 206 30.18 19.99 10.82
C SER A 206 30.33 19.27 9.48
N CYS A 207 29.56 19.67 8.50
CA CYS A 207 29.73 19.20 7.11
C CYS A 207 29.60 20.41 6.16
N SER A 208 30.15 20.29 4.95
CA SER A 208 30.08 21.39 3.97
C SER A 208 28.61 21.61 3.54
N PRO A 209 28.21 22.85 3.21
CA PRO A 209 26.84 23.12 2.74
C PRO A 209 26.42 22.28 1.53
N THR A 210 27.37 22.02 0.63
CA THR A 210 27.11 21.18 -0.57
C THR A 210 26.82 19.73 -0.18
N LEU A 211 27.60 19.18 0.75
CA LEU A 211 27.38 17.82 1.24
C LEU A 211 26.06 17.72 1.99
N LYS A 212 25.76 18.69 2.84
CA LYS A 212 24.50 18.78 3.57
C LYS A 212 23.30 18.74 2.60
N ALA A 213 23.30 19.63 1.59
CA ALA A 213 22.24 19.68 0.57
C ALA A 213 22.09 18.35 -0.16
N SER A 214 23.20 17.67 -0.45
CA SER A 214 23.18 16.36 -1.10
C SER A 214 22.51 15.28 -0.22
N ILE A 215 22.85 15.26 1.07
CA ILE A 215 22.26 14.29 2.03
C ILE A 215 20.77 14.61 2.25
N GLU A 216 20.41 15.88 2.38
CA GLU A 216 19.02 16.31 2.49
C GLU A 216 18.19 15.83 1.29
N ALA A 217 18.70 15.98 0.08
CA ALA A 217 18.03 15.51 -1.14
C ALA A 217 17.84 13.99 -1.13
N MET A 218 18.85 13.23 -0.69
CA MET A 218 18.75 11.76 -0.56
C MET A 218 17.67 11.36 0.45
N VAL A 219 17.68 11.99 1.64
CA VAL A 219 16.68 11.70 2.70
C VAL A 219 15.28 12.05 2.21
N GLN A 220 15.12 13.23 1.61
CA GLN A 220 13.83 13.66 1.06
C GLN A 220 13.31 12.66 0.03
N CYS A 221 14.16 12.25 -0.89
CA CYS A 221 13.79 11.27 -1.93
C CYS A 221 13.35 9.93 -1.31
N LEU A 222 14.08 9.44 -0.30
CA LEU A 222 13.71 8.20 0.41
C LEU A 222 12.36 8.36 1.13
N MET A 223 12.12 9.49 1.80
CA MET A 223 10.92 9.70 2.61
C MET A 223 9.66 9.91 1.75
N ILE A 224 9.78 10.39 0.52
CA ILE A 224 8.66 10.47 -0.43
C ILE A 224 8.03 9.08 -0.61
N ASP A 225 8.85 8.03 -0.71
CA ASP A 225 8.36 6.66 -0.86
C ASP A 225 9.24 5.67 -0.09
N ILE A 226 9.21 5.75 1.24
CA ILE A 226 10.05 4.90 2.11
C ILE A 226 9.65 3.42 2.02
N ALA A 227 8.41 3.13 1.66
CA ALA A 227 7.93 1.76 1.48
C ALA A 227 8.51 1.07 0.23
N ARG A 228 9.13 1.83 -0.67
CA ARG A 228 9.79 1.29 -1.87
C ARG A 228 11.06 0.50 -1.49
N GLN A 229 11.35 -0.54 -2.26
CA GLN A 229 12.60 -1.30 -2.11
C GLN A 229 13.70 -0.60 -2.93
N TRP A 230 14.24 0.47 -2.37
CA TRP A 230 15.25 1.31 -3.02
C TRP A 230 16.53 0.55 -3.34
N LYS A 231 17.08 0.81 -4.52
CA LYS A 231 18.43 0.40 -4.92
C LYS A 231 19.33 1.63 -5.01
N VAL A 232 20.62 1.45 -4.75
CA VAL A 232 21.58 2.57 -4.73
C VAL A 232 21.59 3.35 -6.05
N GLY A 233 21.52 2.65 -7.18
CA GLY A 233 21.49 3.30 -8.50
C GLY A 233 20.22 4.09 -8.75
N GLU A 234 19.08 3.61 -8.23
CA GLU A 234 17.79 4.32 -8.35
C GLU A 234 17.81 5.62 -7.53
N LEU A 235 18.28 5.55 -6.28
CA LEU A 235 18.40 6.77 -5.45
C LEU A 235 19.37 7.76 -6.08
N ALA A 236 20.52 7.30 -6.57
CA ALA A 236 21.50 8.18 -7.22
C ALA A 236 20.88 8.92 -8.40
N LEU A 237 20.19 8.19 -9.27
CA LEU A 237 19.49 8.78 -10.42
C LEU A 237 18.46 9.82 -9.99
N SER A 238 17.64 9.50 -8.98
CA SER A 238 16.57 10.40 -8.50
C SER A 238 17.11 11.72 -7.94
N VAL A 239 18.35 11.71 -7.38
CA VAL A 239 18.97 12.93 -6.84
C VAL A 239 20.02 13.53 -7.79
N GLY A 240 20.05 13.11 -9.06
CA GLY A 240 20.94 13.66 -10.08
C GLY A 240 22.43 13.35 -9.88
N LEU A 241 22.75 12.22 -9.24
CA LEU A 241 24.13 11.82 -8.96
C LEU A 241 24.49 10.50 -9.65
N SER A 242 25.80 10.30 -9.87
CA SER A 242 26.29 8.96 -10.16
C SER A 242 26.28 8.11 -8.88
N THR A 243 26.18 6.80 -9.00
CA THR A 243 26.27 5.88 -7.86
C THR A 243 27.55 6.09 -7.05
N ARG A 244 28.68 6.32 -7.75
CA ARG A 244 29.99 6.59 -7.13
C ARG A 244 29.96 7.91 -6.31
N SER A 245 29.35 8.97 -6.87
CA SER A 245 29.23 10.27 -6.16
C SER A 245 28.36 10.13 -4.91
N LEU A 246 27.21 9.45 -5.04
CA LEU A 246 26.32 9.18 -3.90
C LEU A 246 27.07 8.43 -2.78
N GLN A 247 27.76 7.35 -3.14
CA GLN A 247 28.52 6.55 -2.17
C GLN A 247 29.64 7.35 -1.52
N ARG A 248 30.35 8.18 -2.30
CA ARG A 248 31.42 9.07 -1.78
C ARG A 248 30.84 10.05 -0.75
N ASN A 249 29.72 10.72 -1.10
CA ASN A 249 29.09 11.69 -0.21
C ASN A 249 28.64 11.05 1.12
N LEU A 250 28.08 9.83 1.04
CA LEU A 250 27.69 9.09 2.25
C LEU A 250 28.92 8.69 3.08
N ASN A 251 30.00 8.22 2.44
CA ASN A 251 31.22 7.84 3.13
C ASN A 251 31.87 9.02 3.87
N GLU A 252 31.73 10.24 3.36
CA GLU A 252 32.24 11.45 4.03
C GLU A 252 31.60 11.69 5.40
N ILE A 253 30.38 11.15 5.62
CA ILE A 253 29.68 11.23 6.90
C ILE A 253 29.60 9.85 7.60
N ASN A 254 30.47 8.92 7.20
CA ASN A 254 30.53 7.57 7.77
C ASN A 254 29.23 6.76 7.61
N LEU A 255 28.44 7.01 6.57
CA LEU A 255 27.26 6.23 6.24
C LEU A 255 27.47 5.44 4.95
N SER A 256 26.75 4.33 4.87
CA SER A 256 26.55 3.60 3.61
C SER A 256 25.12 3.84 3.12
N PHE A 257 24.85 3.51 1.86
CA PHE A 257 23.46 3.52 1.34
C PHE A 257 22.52 2.68 2.20
N SER A 258 22.96 1.47 2.57
CA SER A 258 22.14 0.56 3.39
C SER A 258 21.86 1.13 4.79
N SER A 259 22.86 1.80 5.40
CA SER A 259 22.68 2.41 6.72
C SER A 259 21.75 3.64 6.64
N LEU A 260 21.84 4.45 5.58
CA LEU A 260 20.92 5.59 5.37
C LEU A 260 19.48 5.09 5.22
N VAL A 261 19.26 4.09 4.36
CA VAL A 261 17.91 3.52 4.15
C VAL A 261 17.37 2.94 5.46
N ARG A 262 18.21 2.20 6.21
CA ARG A 262 17.80 1.62 7.50
C ARG A 262 17.41 2.71 8.49
N LEU A 263 18.19 3.78 8.58
CA LEU A 263 17.93 4.91 9.46
C LEU A 263 16.58 5.55 9.12
N ALA A 264 16.32 5.85 7.85
CA ALA A 264 15.06 6.41 7.40
C ALA A 264 13.86 5.48 7.71
N ARG A 265 14.04 4.17 7.50
CA ARG A 265 13.01 3.17 7.80
C ARG A 265 12.69 3.07 9.30
N ILE A 266 13.72 3.10 10.15
CA ILE A 266 13.52 3.07 11.62
C ILE A 266 12.81 4.34 12.06
N HIS A 267 13.20 5.51 11.52
CA HIS A 267 12.54 6.77 11.83
C HIS A 267 11.04 6.71 11.50
N GLU A 268 10.69 6.28 10.28
CA GLU A 268 9.29 6.14 9.87
C GLU A 268 8.55 5.12 10.75
N ALA A 269 9.20 4.00 11.10
CA ALA A 269 8.60 3.01 11.98
C ALA A 269 8.31 3.59 13.36
N CYS A 270 9.22 4.41 13.92
CA CYS A 270 8.99 5.10 15.21
C CYS A 270 7.78 6.03 15.12
N HIS A 271 7.63 6.75 14.02
CA HIS A 271 6.47 7.61 13.79
C HIS A 271 5.17 6.78 13.76
N LEU A 272 5.15 5.74 12.95
CA LEU A 272 3.96 4.87 12.78
C LEU A 272 3.59 4.11 14.07
N LEU A 273 4.59 3.78 14.90
CA LEU A 273 4.36 3.06 16.17
C LEU A 273 3.69 3.93 17.25
N LYS A 274 3.73 5.26 17.11
CA LYS A 274 3.03 6.15 18.04
C LYS A 274 1.51 6.01 17.92
N ASP A 275 1.03 5.54 16.79
CA ASP A 275 -0.36 5.18 16.58
C ASP A 275 -0.61 3.75 17.09
N ASN A 276 -1.52 3.62 18.05
CA ASN A 276 -1.85 2.34 18.69
C ASN A 276 -2.59 1.36 17.77
N ASP A 277 -3.32 1.86 16.81
CA ASP A 277 -4.24 1.05 16.02
C ASP A 277 -3.57 0.36 14.82
N THR A 278 -2.39 0.83 14.39
CA THR A 278 -1.69 0.23 13.25
C THR A 278 -1.00 -1.08 13.66
N PRO A 279 -1.36 -2.23 13.07
CA PRO A 279 -0.68 -3.50 13.39
C PRO A 279 0.84 -3.42 13.14
N ILE A 280 1.62 -4.10 13.99
CA ILE A 280 3.10 -4.12 13.89
C ILE A 280 3.56 -4.60 12.48
N THR A 281 2.84 -5.56 11.92
CA THR A 281 3.12 -6.05 10.56
C THR A 281 2.89 -4.97 9.50
N ALA A 282 1.83 -4.15 9.67
CA ALA A 282 1.55 -3.02 8.77
C ALA A 282 2.64 -1.95 8.91
N VAL A 283 3.08 -1.64 10.15
CA VAL A 283 4.21 -0.73 10.37
C VAL A 283 5.45 -1.20 9.62
N ALA A 284 5.81 -2.48 9.74
CA ALA A 284 6.96 -3.05 9.05
C ALA A 284 6.87 -2.86 7.53
N PHE A 285 5.70 -3.14 6.96
CA PHE A 285 5.45 -2.97 5.52
C PHE A 285 5.57 -1.50 5.10
N CYS A 286 4.88 -0.59 5.82
CA CYS A 286 4.81 0.84 5.49
C CYS A 286 6.17 1.51 5.64
N ALA A 287 6.96 1.09 6.64
CA ALA A 287 8.33 1.55 6.82
C ALA A 287 9.34 0.91 5.85
N GLY A 288 8.89 0.04 4.94
CA GLY A 288 9.72 -0.46 3.83
C GLY A 288 10.54 -1.70 4.13
N PHE A 289 10.33 -2.39 5.26
CA PHE A 289 11.07 -3.62 5.57
C PHE A 289 10.62 -4.77 4.67
N SER A 290 11.51 -5.73 4.42
CA SER A 290 11.23 -6.88 3.57
C SER A 290 10.26 -7.86 4.23
N ASP A 291 10.35 -7.98 5.56
CA ASP A 291 9.50 -8.89 6.35
C ASP A 291 9.51 -8.45 7.83
N SER A 292 8.59 -8.98 8.60
CA SER A 292 8.40 -8.63 10.02
C SER A 292 9.56 -9.07 10.92
N ALA A 293 10.24 -10.16 10.58
CA ALA A 293 11.38 -10.65 11.37
C ALA A 293 12.58 -9.73 11.18
N HIS A 294 12.85 -9.32 9.94
CA HIS A 294 13.89 -8.34 9.60
C HIS A 294 13.61 -7.02 10.32
N PHE A 295 12.37 -6.54 10.24
CA PHE A 295 11.95 -5.32 10.96
C PHE A 295 12.26 -5.41 12.46
N SER A 296 11.81 -6.49 13.11
CA SER A 296 11.96 -6.62 14.57
C SER A 296 13.44 -6.64 14.99
N ARG A 297 14.30 -7.34 14.22
CA ARG A 297 15.75 -7.40 14.48
C ARG A 297 16.40 -6.02 14.32
N ASP A 298 16.16 -5.35 13.19
CA ASP A 298 16.76 -4.05 12.89
C ASP A 298 16.28 -2.97 13.87
N PHE A 299 14.97 -2.98 14.19
CA PHE A 299 14.38 -2.03 15.13
C PHE A 299 15.01 -2.21 16.51
N ARG A 300 15.10 -3.46 17.01
CA ARG A 300 15.71 -3.74 18.31
C ARG A 300 17.20 -3.35 18.33
N ALA A 301 17.93 -3.63 17.26
CA ALA A 301 19.34 -3.25 17.15
C ALA A 301 19.55 -1.73 17.17
N SER A 302 18.61 -0.98 16.59
CA SER A 302 18.70 0.50 16.49
C SER A 302 18.17 1.20 17.76
N MET A 303 17.06 0.70 18.34
CA MET A 303 16.33 1.38 19.42
C MET A 303 16.54 0.75 20.80
N GLY A 304 17.24 -0.39 20.88
CA GLY A 304 17.46 -1.10 22.15
C GLY A 304 16.24 -1.84 22.70
N MET A 305 15.09 -1.75 22.02
CA MET A 305 13.84 -2.37 22.45
C MET A 305 13.03 -2.84 21.25
N THR A 306 12.08 -3.74 21.47
CA THR A 306 11.23 -4.27 20.41
C THR A 306 10.20 -3.21 19.95
N PRO A 307 9.65 -3.32 18.71
CA PRO A 307 8.59 -2.42 18.26
C PRO A 307 7.38 -2.37 19.22
N SER A 308 6.98 -3.52 19.77
CA SER A 308 5.85 -3.57 20.74
C SER A 308 6.17 -2.81 22.04
N GLN A 309 7.39 -2.99 22.56
CA GLN A 309 7.85 -2.25 23.74
C GLN A 309 7.89 -0.73 23.48
N TYR A 310 8.42 -0.35 22.31
CA TYR A 310 8.46 1.06 21.89
C TYR A 310 7.04 1.66 21.86
N ARG A 311 6.10 0.95 21.24
CA ARG A 311 4.70 1.38 21.20
C ARG A 311 4.16 1.61 22.63
N THR A 312 4.32 0.63 23.52
CA THR A 312 3.83 0.73 24.90
C THR A 312 4.36 1.97 25.63
N VAL A 313 5.63 2.28 25.41
CA VAL A 313 6.30 3.43 26.07
C VAL A 313 5.83 4.77 25.50
N PHE A 314 5.72 4.86 24.17
CA PHE A 314 5.56 6.17 23.49
C PHE A 314 4.13 6.50 23.03
N SER A 315 3.23 5.52 22.96
CA SER A 315 1.83 5.79 22.59
C SER A 315 1.01 6.37 23.76
N GLY A 316 1.47 6.22 24.98
CA GLY A 316 0.81 6.79 26.17
C GLY A 316 1.01 8.30 26.35
N SER A 317 1.93 8.91 25.60
CA SER A 317 2.30 10.33 25.77
C SER A 317 1.32 11.31 25.14
N ASN A 318 0.40 10.83 24.29
CA ASN A 318 -0.53 11.70 23.54
C ASN A 318 -1.94 11.80 24.15
N ARG A 319 -2.14 11.30 25.38
CA ARG A 319 -3.43 11.36 26.07
C ARG A 319 -3.48 12.41 27.21
N ARG A 320 -2.73 13.50 27.05
CA ARG A 320 -2.85 14.65 27.99
C ARG A 320 -3.22 15.92 27.23
#